data_a64e754d5d85d79c2deea62e2a3d6c7b
#
_entry.id   a64e754d5d85d79c2deea62e2a3d6c7b
#
_cell.length_a   1.000
_cell.length_b   1.000
_cell.length_c   1.000
_cell.angle_alpha   90.00
_cell.angle_beta   90.00
_cell.angle_gamma   90.00
#
_symmetry.space_group_name_H-M   'P 1'
#
loop_
_entity.id
_entity.type
_entity.pdbx_description
1 polymer ?
#
loop_
_entity_poly.entity_id
_entity_poly.type
_entity_poly.pdbx_seq_one_letter_code
_entity_poly.pdbx_strand_id
1 'polypeptide(L)'
;MMVIVSPSNPTGGVLTRDNLEAVSRLAAKHDLLVLSDEIYEKLVYDESRPHISIASFPGMKERTLLLNGLSKSMAMTGWRVGYIAAPAE
;
A
#
# COMPACT_ATOMS: atom_id res chain seq x y z
N MET A 1 -6.30 -10.78 -9.09
CA MET A 1 -5.77 -9.96 -7.98
C MET A 1 -4.39 -9.46 -8.33
N MET A 2 -4.06 -8.25 -7.96
CA MET A 2 -2.73 -7.64 -8.11
C MET A 2 -2.14 -7.40 -6.71
N VAL A 3 -0.84 -7.62 -6.54
CA VAL A 3 -0.14 -7.37 -5.27
C VAL A 3 0.89 -6.26 -5.51
N ILE A 4 0.87 -5.24 -4.66
CA ILE A 4 1.87 -4.17 -4.66
C ILE A 4 2.47 -4.03 -3.26
N VAL A 5 3.74 -3.65 -3.21
CA VAL A 5 4.49 -3.41 -1.97
C VAL A 5 5.18 -2.06 -2.09
N SER A 6 4.77 -1.08 -1.29
CA SER A 6 5.36 0.26 -1.33
C SER A 6 5.27 0.95 0.03
N PRO A 7 6.38 1.40 0.60
CA PRO A 7 7.77 1.18 0.16
C PRO A 7 8.18 -0.28 0.11
N SER A 8 9.08 -0.63 -0.81
CA SER A 8 9.43 -2.02 -1.12
C SER A 8 10.64 -2.53 -0.34
N ASN A 9 10.57 -3.75 0.14
CA ASN A 9 11.70 -4.49 0.66
C ASN A 9 12.15 -5.51 -0.44
N PRO A 10 13.43 -5.57 -0.85
CA PRO A 10 14.60 -4.95 -0.20
C PRO A 10 15.04 -3.61 -0.82
N THR A 11 14.39 -3.12 -1.86
CA THR A 11 14.90 -2.03 -2.69
C THR A 11 14.73 -0.64 -2.09
N GLY A 12 13.80 -0.45 -1.14
CA GLY A 12 13.40 0.85 -0.62
C GLY A 12 12.61 1.71 -1.63
N GLY A 13 12.27 1.16 -2.80
CA GLY A 13 11.53 1.89 -3.83
C GLY A 13 10.14 2.30 -3.35
N VAL A 14 9.78 3.56 -3.61
CA VAL A 14 8.45 4.12 -3.32
C VAL A 14 7.72 4.35 -4.64
N LEU A 15 6.51 3.81 -4.77
CA LEU A 15 5.68 4.05 -5.95
C LEU A 15 5.26 5.52 -6.02
N THR A 16 5.45 6.13 -7.19
CA THR A 16 5.04 7.50 -7.44
C THR A 16 3.52 7.59 -7.63
N ARG A 17 2.97 8.81 -7.58
CA ARG A 17 1.57 9.06 -7.93
C ARG A 17 1.22 8.48 -9.31
N ASP A 18 2.06 8.74 -10.32
CA ASP A 18 1.83 8.27 -11.70
C ASP A 18 1.81 6.73 -11.78
N ASN A 19 2.70 6.05 -11.02
CA ASN A 19 2.69 4.60 -10.94
C ASN A 19 1.37 4.09 -10.34
N LEU A 20 0.92 4.70 -9.25
CA LEU A 20 -0.32 4.31 -8.56
C LEU A 20 -1.56 4.60 -9.43
N GLU A 21 -1.57 5.71 -10.17
CA GLU A 21 -2.64 5.99 -11.15
C GLU A 21 -2.68 4.95 -12.27
N ALA A 22 -1.52 4.52 -12.78
CA ALA A 22 -1.46 3.47 -13.79
C ALA A 22 -1.99 2.13 -13.24
N VAL A 23 -1.61 1.77 -12.01
CA VAL A 23 -2.12 0.58 -11.31
C VAL A 23 -3.64 0.68 -11.11
N SER A 24 -4.13 1.82 -10.67
CA SER A 24 -5.57 2.06 -10.44
C SER A 24 -6.38 1.88 -11.73
N ARG A 25 -5.90 2.45 -12.85
CA ARG A 25 -6.55 2.28 -14.16
C ARG A 25 -6.59 0.82 -14.60
N LEU A 26 -5.47 0.07 -14.40
CA LEU A 26 -5.42 -1.35 -14.75
C LEU A 26 -6.35 -2.18 -13.86
N ALA A 27 -6.35 -1.92 -12.56
CA ALA A 27 -7.22 -2.62 -11.62
C ALA A 27 -8.70 -2.40 -11.96
N ALA A 28 -9.09 -1.16 -12.25
CA ALA A 28 -10.45 -0.84 -12.66
C ALA A 28 -10.83 -1.48 -14.00
N LYS A 29 -9.93 -1.38 -15.01
CA LYS A 29 -10.17 -1.93 -16.35
C LYS A 29 -10.39 -3.44 -16.36
N HIS A 30 -9.68 -4.17 -15.50
CA HIS A 30 -9.70 -5.64 -15.47
C HIS A 30 -10.44 -6.19 -14.24
N ASP A 31 -11.17 -5.34 -13.53
CA ASP A 31 -11.92 -5.69 -12.31
C ASP A 31 -11.07 -6.48 -11.30
N LEU A 32 -9.86 -5.98 -11.02
CA LEU A 32 -8.93 -6.64 -10.11
C LEU A 32 -9.05 -6.11 -8.69
N LEU A 33 -8.99 -7.02 -7.72
CA LEU A 33 -8.67 -6.67 -6.34
C LEU A 33 -7.18 -6.33 -6.23
N VAL A 34 -6.84 -5.37 -5.38
CA VAL A 34 -5.46 -4.98 -5.09
C VAL A 34 -5.14 -5.30 -3.65
N LEU A 35 -4.09 -6.08 -3.42
CA LEU A 35 -3.47 -6.26 -2.12
C LEU A 35 -2.31 -5.28 -2.02
N SER A 36 -2.41 -4.28 -1.15
CA SER A 36 -1.38 -3.26 -0.94
C SER A 36 -0.68 -3.48 0.39
N ASP A 37 0.58 -3.88 0.35
CA ASP A 37 1.42 -3.98 1.54
C ASP A 37 2.12 -2.64 1.79
N GLU A 38 1.68 -1.94 2.83
CA GLU A 38 2.13 -0.60 3.20
C GLU A 38 2.87 -0.59 4.55
N ILE A 39 3.41 -1.75 4.98
CA ILE A 39 4.07 -1.91 6.28
C ILE A 39 5.22 -0.93 6.53
N TYR A 40 5.84 -0.41 5.47
CA TYR A 40 6.96 0.54 5.53
C TYR A 40 6.53 2.00 5.29
N GLU A 41 5.24 2.33 5.33
CA GLU A 41 4.70 3.68 5.01
C GLU A 41 5.39 4.82 5.78
N LYS A 42 5.82 4.58 7.03
CA LYS A 42 6.50 5.56 7.89
C LYS A 42 8.01 5.63 7.68
N LEU A 43 8.59 4.75 6.87
CA LEU A 43 10.03 4.66 6.63
C LEU A 43 10.41 5.22 5.25
N VAL A 44 9.87 6.39 4.93
CA VAL A 44 10.22 7.18 3.75
C VAL A 44 11.05 8.36 4.21
N TYR A 45 12.28 8.46 3.73
CA TYR A 45 13.26 9.47 4.15
C TYR A 45 13.36 10.65 3.19
N ASP A 46 12.76 10.54 2.00
CA ASP A 46 12.70 11.60 1.01
C ASP A 46 11.36 12.33 1.14
N GLU A 47 11.37 13.49 1.77
CA GLU A 47 10.16 14.30 1.97
C GLU A 47 9.52 14.77 0.66
N SER A 48 10.29 14.81 -0.43
CA SER A 48 9.76 15.14 -1.77
C SER A 48 8.93 14.01 -2.38
N ARG A 49 9.02 12.80 -1.82
CA ARG A 49 8.32 11.58 -2.28
C ARG A 49 7.60 10.88 -1.13
N PRO A 50 6.61 11.53 -0.53
CA PRO A 50 5.87 10.91 0.57
C PRO A 50 5.16 9.65 0.10
N HIS A 51 4.97 8.71 1.02
CA HIS A 51 4.12 7.55 0.77
C HIS A 51 2.69 7.99 0.42
N ILE A 52 2.13 7.37 -0.60
CA ILE A 52 0.74 7.55 -1.02
C ILE A 52 0.08 6.17 -1.02
N SER A 53 -1.01 6.02 -0.28
CA SER A 53 -1.79 4.79 -0.34
C SER A 53 -2.61 4.72 -1.62
N ILE A 54 -2.59 3.56 -2.29
CA ILE A 54 -3.44 3.35 -3.47
C ILE A 54 -4.93 3.40 -3.14
N ALA A 55 -5.31 3.07 -1.90
CA ALA A 55 -6.70 3.15 -1.46
C ALA A 55 -7.26 4.58 -1.45
N SER A 56 -6.39 5.61 -1.53
CA SER A 56 -6.81 7.01 -1.61
C SER A 56 -7.25 7.45 -3.01
N PHE A 57 -7.02 6.63 -4.05
CA PHE A 57 -7.41 6.95 -5.42
C PHE A 57 -8.89 6.63 -5.66
N PRO A 58 -9.56 7.37 -6.56
CA PRO A 58 -10.97 7.12 -6.87
C PRO A 58 -11.23 5.67 -7.30
N GLY A 59 -12.24 5.03 -6.71
CA GLY A 59 -12.64 3.66 -7.00
C GLY A 59 -11.69 2.57 -6.48
N MET A 60 -10.64 2.95 -5.75
CA MET A 60 -9.67 1.98 -5.23
C MET A 60 -9.99 1.52 -3.82
N LYS A 61 -10.69 2.33 -3.02
CA LYS A 61 -11.10 1.94 -1.66
C LYS A 61 -11.96 0.67 -1.66
N GLU A 62 -12.82 0.53 -2.66
CA GLU A 62 -13.77 -0.58 -2.80
C GLU A 62 -13.13 -1.89 -3.29
N ARG A 63 -11.86 -1.83 -3.72
CA ARG A 63 -11.14 -2.99 -4.27
C ARG A 63 -9.75 -3.20 -3.70
N THR A 64 -9.40 -2.48 -2.63
CA THR A 64 -8.08 -2.60 -2.00
C THR A 64 -8.17 -3.29 -0.65
N LEU A 65 -7.31 -4.31 -0.47
CA LEU A 65 -6.99 -4.87 0.84
C LEU A 65 -5.64 -4.28 1.25
N LEU A 66 -5.66 -3.36 2.20
CA LEU A 66 -4.47 -2.69 2.69
C LEU A 66 -3.91 -3.46 3.88
N LEU A 67 -2.67 -3.94 3.74
CA LEU A 67 -1.92 -4.58 4.82
C LEU A 67 -1.02 -3.55 5.49
N ASN A 68 -1.04 -3.53 6.81
CA ASN A 68 -0.13 -2.71 7.60
C ASN A 68 0.07 -3.32 9.00
N GLY A 69 0.91 -2.70 9.82
CA GLY A 69 1.16 -3.19 11.16
C GLY A 69 2.14 -2.32 11.93
N LEU A 70 2.42 -2.76 13.15
CA LEU A 70 3.25 -2.01 14.09
C LEU A 70 4.72 -2.45 14.08
N SER A 71 5.03 -3.54 13.41
CA SER A 71 6.39 -4.12 13.43
C SER A 71 7.47 -3.15 12.98
N LYS A 72 7.19 -2.31 11.98
CA LYS A 72 8.16 -1.39 11.38
C LYS A 72 7.98 0.04 11.90
N SER A 73 6.79 0.57 11.82
CA SER A 73 6.48 1.95 12.22
C SER A 73 6.69 2.22 13.70
N MET A 74 6.52 1.21 14.56
CA MET A 74 6.64 1.31 16.02
C MET A 74 7.76 0.43 16.59
N ALA A 75 8.65 -0.12 15.75
CA ALA A 75 9.72 -1.03 16.17
C ALA A 75 9.23 -2.21 17.04
N MET A 76 8.03 -2.73 16.74
CA MET A 76 7.34 -3.75 17.53
C MET A 76 7.33 -5.12 16.84
N THR A 77 8.47 -5.54 16.30
CA THR A 77 8.57 -6.80 15.55
C THR A 77 8.21 -8.02 16.37
N GLY A 78 8.58 -8.05 17.65
CA GLY A 78 8.31 -9.17 18.56
C GLY A 78 6.84 -9.32 18.96
N TRP A 79 6.04 -8.27 18.85
CA TRP A 79 4.63 -8.28 19.26
C TRP A 79 3.71 -8.98 18.26
N ARG A 80 4.15 -9.15 17.03
CA ARG A 80 3.40 -9.82 15.95
C ARG A 80 2.01 -9.22 15.70
N VAL A 81 1.91 -7.89 15.69
CA VAL A 81 0.66 -7.15 15.47
C VAL A 81 0.65 -6.55 14.06
N GLY A 82 -0.35 -6.90 13.31
CA GLY A 82 -0.68 -6.32 12.01
C GLY A 82 -2.19 -6.22 11.83
N TYR A 83 -2.61 -5.52 10.80
CA TYR A 83 -4.02 -5.35 10.46
C TYR A 83 -4.22 -5.28 8.95
N ILE A 84 -5.45 -5.55 8.55
CA ILE A 84 -5.94 -5.37 7.19
C ILE A 84 -7.08 -4.36 7.24
N ALA A 85 -7.01 -3.34 6.40
CA ALA A 85 -8.15 -2.47 6.11
C ALA A 85 -8.71 -2.87 4.74
N ALA A 86 -9.98 -3.21 4.70
CA ALA A 86 -10.66 -3.69 3.51
C ALA A 86 -12.10 -3.19 3.48
N PRO A 87 -12.79 -3.21 2.32
CA PRO A 87 -14.23 -3.02 2.26
C PRO A 87 -14.94 -4.04 3.17
N ALA A 88 -16.11 -3.67 3.71
CA ALA A 88 -16.90 -4.56 4.55
C ALA A 88 -17.54 -5.71 3.75
N GLU A 89 -17.79 -5.50 2.46
CA GLU A 89 -18.29 -6.46 1.47
C GLU A 89 -17.78 -6.09 0.08
#